data_2eaca3740a4c16ede45a26be6e7f1fb4
#
_entry.id   2eaca3740a4c16ede45a26be6e7f1fb4
#
_cell.length_a   1.000
_cell.length_b   1.000
_cell.length_c   1.000
_cell.angle_alpha   90.00
_cell.angle_beta   90.00
_cell.angle_gamma   90.00
#
_symmetry.space_group_name_H-M   'P 1'
#
loop_
_entity.id
_entity.type
_entity.pdbx_description
1 polymer ?
#
loop_
_entity_poly.entity_id
_entity_poly.type
_entity_poly.pdbx_seq_one_letter_code
_entity_poly.pdbx_strand_id
1 'polypeptide(L)'
;MLFLLNPVLSSAQQSPALSWEQAKAKFEAANPALRADALGVDEMKAAETTAFLRPNPTASFTMDQLYPFGAHYDPNVPGVRNRPLSNALTTGSVSYLWERDHKRNLRLESAKEGTQIAQSEHVDLERNLLFNLRSAFVDTLEAKAVLELAQADLDYYDKIIQISRDRFRAGDIAQIDLDRIELLRVQYEVEIQTALVNLRTAKIQLQQLLNDRTPVEQFDVTGPFDFTDDLKPREEFRQIALDERPDLRAALEAVQQAQTNHKLAQANGSTDPTIAIDSGANPPLDPYVGFNVTIPLRIFDRNQGEKQRTQIDIAKNQQLTEAARAQVFSDVDSAYAQLESSLALLRPYKAQYKAQALRVRDTVTYSYEHGGASLMDFLNAQSDYRAVQLAYLELIGSYLTAAGQLNLAVGREVIQ
;
A
#
# COMPACT_ATOMS: atom_id res chain seq x y z
N MET A 1 -4.80 19.14 -61.08
CA MET A 1 -4.17 19.52 -59.84
C MET A 1 -4.24 18.29 -58.92
N LEU A 2 -3.16 17.43 -59.04
CA LEU A 2 -3.09 16.18 -58.29
C LEU A 2 -2.42 16.45 -56.92
N PHE A 3 -3.15 16.22 -55.85
CA PHE A 3 -2.60 16.23 -54.48
C PHE A 3 -1.95 14.87 -54.22
N LEU A 4 -0.64 14.83 -54.20
CA LEU A 4 0.12 13.70 -53.67
C LEU A 4 0.08 13.72 -52.13
N LEU A 5 -0.71 12.83 -51.54
CA LEU A 5 -0.66 12.52 -50.11
C LEU A 5 0.63 11.68 -49.86
N ASN A 6 1.63 12.31 -49.26
CA ASN A 6 2.72 11.59 -48.64
C ASN A 6 2.23 10.94 -47.34
N PRO A 7 2.36 9.61 -47.15
CA PRO A 7 2.15 9.00 -45.83
C PRO A 7 3.38 9.37 -44.98
N VAL A 8 3.14 10.19 -43.95
CA VAL A 8 4.08 10.37 -42.85
C VAL A 8 4.13 9.04 -42.11
N LEU A 9 5.13 8.22 -42.36
CA LEU A 9 5.50 7.11 -41.50
C LEU A 9 5.90 7.70 -40.14
N SER A 10 4.95 7.74 -39.21
CA SER A 10 5.24 7.99 -37.80
C SER A 10 6.12 6.83 -37.33
N SER A 11 7.42 7.07 -37.26
CA SER A 11 8.30 6.19 -36.49
C SER A 11 7.78 6.18 -35.06
N ALA A 12 7.20 5.08 -34.63
CA ALA A 12 6.86 4.85 -33.25
C ALA A 12 8.15 5.03 -32.44
N GLN A 13 8.27 6.17 -31.81
CA GLN A 13 9.37 6.48 -30.91
C GLN A 13 9.22 5.53 -29.73
N GLN A 14 10.07 4.50 -29.65
CA GLN A 14 10.12 3.62 -28.49
C GLN A 14 10.34 4.51 -27.26
N SER A 15 9.43 4.47 -26.33
CA SER A 15 9.61 5.14 -25.04
C SER A 15 10.89 4.60 -24.41
N PRO A 16 11.77 5.46 -23.85
CA PRO A 16 12.96 4.97 -23.19
C PRO A 16 12.58 3.98 -22.09
N ALA A 17 13.30 2.86 -22.02
CA ALA A 17 13.08 1.84 -21.00
C ALA A 17 13.23 2.46 -19.61
N LEU A 18 12.26 2.22 -18.72
CA LEU A 18 12.20 2.80 -17.38
C LEU A 18 13.25 2.15 -16.46
N SER A 19 14.06 2.96 -15.79
CA SER A 19 14.89 2.50 -14.67
C SER A 19 14.05 2.35 -13.39
N TRP A 20 14.61 1.69 -12.37
CA TRP A 20 13.96 1.57 -11.06
C TRP A 20 13.57 2.93 -10.47
N GLU A 21 14.50 3.89 -10.46
CA GLU A 21 14.25 5.22 -9.91
C GLU A 21 13.12 5.96 -10.65
N GLN A 22 13.07 5.80 -11.97
CA GLN A 22 12.00 6.39 -12.78
C GLN A 22 10.65 5.70 -12.52
N ALA A 23 10.65 4.37 -12.35
CA ALA A 23 9.45 3.61 -12.01
C ALA A 23 8.92 4.00 -10.63
N LYS A 24 9.80 4.12 -9.64
CA LYS A 24 9.46 4.59 -8.28
C LYS A 24 8.85 5.99 -8.30
N ALA A 25 9.52 6.96 -8.92
CA ALA A 25 9.02 8.33 -9.02
C ALA A 25 7.66 8.41 -9.74
N LYS A 26 7.47 7.62 -10.80
CA LYS A 26 6.20 7.55 -11.52
C LYS A 26 5.09 6.94 -10.65
N PHE A 27 5.40 5.91 -9.90
CA PHE A 27 4.48 5.27 -8.96
C PHE A 27 4.02 6.24 -7.88
N GLU A 28 4.94 6.91 -7.18
CA GLU A 28 4.63 7.89 -6.14
C GLU A 28 3.76 9.04 -6.67
N ALA A 29 4.01 9.48 -7.90
CA ALA A 29 3.23 10.54 -8.53
C ALA A 29 1.84 10.11 -9.03
N ALA A 30 1.63 8.84 -9.40
CA ALA A 30 0.46 8.43 -10.18
C ALA A 30 -0.39 7.32 -9.55
N ASN A 31 0.10 6.61 -8.53
CA ASN A 31 -0.63 5.48 -7.94
C ASN A 31 -1.93 5.94 -7.27
N PRO A 32 -3.11 5.42 -7.69
CA PRO A 32 -4.39 5.88 -7.14
C PRO A 32 -4.62 5.48 -5.69
N ALA A 33 -4.10 4.32 -5.25
CA ALA A 33 -4.27 3.84 -3.88
C ALA A 33 -3.49 4.72 -2.91
N LEU A 34 -2.24 5.06 -3.23
CA LEU A 34 -1.41 5.96 -2.42
C LEU A 34 -2.04 7.37 -2.33
N ARG A 35 -2.57 7.88 -3.45
CA ARG A 35 -3.26 9.18 -3.48
C ARG A 35 -4.56 9.17 -2.67
N ALA A 36 -5.32 8.09 -2.74
CA ALA A 36 -6.57 7.98 -1.97
C ALA A 36 -6.28 7.96 -0.46
N ASP A 37 -5.23 7.27 -0.03
CA ASP A 37 -4.83 7.20 1.37
C ASP A 37 -4.28 8.55 1.87
N ALA A 38 -3.51 9.28 1.06
CA ALA A 38 -3.08 10.65 1.37
C ALA A 38 -4.28 11.59 1.61
N LEU A 39 -5.38 11.44 0.85
CA LEU A 39 -6.63 12.18 1.10
C LEU A 39 -7.27 11.77 2.42
N GLY A 40 -7.14 10.51 2.86
CA GLY A 40 -7.56 10.05 4.18
C GLY A 40 -6.82 10.79 5.30
N VAL A 41 -5.53 11.04 5.15
CA VAL A 41 -4.77 11.89 6.09
C VAL A 41 -5.31 13.33 6.10
N ASP A 42 -5.70 13.88 4.96
CA ASP A 42 -6.28 15.23 4.89
C ASP A 42 -7.69 15.28 5.51
N GLU A 43 -8.48 14.22 5.42
CA GLU A 43 -9.75 14.07 6.16
C GLU A 43 -9.52 14.11 7.68
N MET A 44 -8.49 13.43 8.18
CA MET A 44 -8.13 13.49 9.61
C MET A 44 -7.70 14.89 10.03
N LYS A 45 -6.94 15.63 9.22
CA LYS A 45 -6.62 17.05 9.46
C LYS A 45 -7.88 17.93 9.49
N ALA A 46 -8.85 17.69 8.62
CA ALA A 46 -10.13 18.40 8.65
C ALA A 46 -10.91 18.11 9.94
N ALA A 47 -10.84 16.87 10.46
CA ALA A 47 -11.44 16.48 11.73
C ALA A 47 -10.83 17.23 12.93
N GLU A 48 -9.55 17.64 12.89
CA GLU A 48 -8.93 18.48 13.91
C GLU A 48 -9.66 19.82 14.07
N THR A 49 -10.06 20.42 12.93
CA THR A 49 -10.85 21.67 12.95
C THR A 49 -12.17 21.44 13.68
N THR A 50 -12.88 20.36 13.38
CA THR A 50 -14.15 20.01 14.03
C THR A 50 -13.96 19.74 15.53
N ALA A 51 -12.88 19.04 15.90
CA ALA A 51 -12.58 18.73 17.30
C ALA A 51 -12.33 19.99 18.16
N PHE A 52 -11.83 21.07 17.53
CA PHE A 52 -11.55 22.34 18.21
C PHE A 52 -12.75 23.29 18.23
N LEU A 53 -13.83 23.01 17.51
CA LEU A 53 -14.99 23.90 17.52
C LEU A 53 -15.65 23.95 18.91
N ARG A 54 -16.18 25.12 19.22
CA ARG A 54 -17.04 25.32 20.38
C ARG A 54 -18.48 24.91 20.05
N PRO A 55 -19.26 24.46 21.02
CA PRO A 55 -20.70 24.31 20.83
C PRO A 55 -21.32 25.62 20.33
N ASN A 56 -22.22 25.52 19.37
CA ASN A 56 -22.94 26.72 18.89
C ASN A 56 -23.93 27.19 19.96
N PRO A 57 -24.12 28.52 20.11
CA PRO A 57 -25.25 29.04 20.85
C PRO A 57 -26.56 28.55 20.24
N THR A 58 -27.53 28.25 21.08
CA THR A 58 -28.89 27.87 20.66
C THR A 58 -29.87 28.99 20.96
N ALA A 59 -30.66 29.35 19.94
CA ALA A 59 -31.77 30.27 20.09
C ALA A 59 -33.08 29.47 20.14
N SER A 60 -33.94 29.78 21.08
CA SER A 60 -35.26 29.17 21.18
C SER A 60 -36.35 30.25 21.31
N PHE A 61 -37.49 29.95 20.77
CA PHE A 61 -38.68 30.77 20.92
C PHE A 61 -39.82 29.85 21.35
N THR A 62 -40.47 30.22 22.48
CA THR A 62 -41.59 29.46 23.05
C THR A 62 -42.81 30.33 23.13
N MET A 63 -43.95 29.80 22.85
CA MET A 63 -45.26 30.42 23.03
C MET A 63 -46.14 29.46 23.80
N ASP A 64 -46.39 29.79 25.07
CA ASP A 64 -47.19 29.00 26.01
C ASP A 64 -48.53 29.72 26.32
N GLN A 65 -49.39 29.06 27.08
CA GLN A 65 -50.68 29.57 27.49
C GLN A 65 -51.61 29.93 26.27
N LEU A 66 -51.55 29.07 25.25
CA LEU A 66 -52.48 29.13 24.14
C LEU A 66 -53.78 28.42 24.52
N TYR A 67 -54.91 29.14 24.47
CA TYR A 67 -56.24 28.57 24.78
C TYR A 67 -57.10 28.45 23.53
N PRO A 68 -56.83 27.52 22.61
CA PRO A 68 -57.49 27.44 21.31
C PRO A 68 -58.97 27.02 21.40
N PHE A 69 -59.37 26.32 22.49
CA PHE A 69 -60.69 25.69 22.63
C PHE A 69 -61.50 26.14 23.84
N GLY A 70 -61.06 27.14 24.57
CA GLY A 70 -61.72 27.55 25.81
C GLY A 70 -61.76 29.07 25.99
N ALA A 71 -62.95 29.63 26.01
CA ALA A 71 -63.13 30.95 26.57
C ALA A 71 -63.24 30.76 28.10
N HIS A 72 -62.21 31.08 28.87
CA HIS A 72 -62.42 31.34 30.29
C HIS A 72 -63.01 32.72 30.40
N TYR A 73 -64.34 32.75 30.36
CA TYR A 73 -65.10 33.97 30.62
C TYR A 73 -65.17 34.14 32.16
N ASP A 74 -64.45 35.13 32.68
CA ASP A 74 -64.68 35.60 34.06
C ASP A 74 -65.72 36.72 34.03
N PRO A 75 -66.96 36.48 34.50
CA PRO A 75 -68.00 37.46 34.47
C PRO A 75 -67.70 38.68 35.34
N ASN A 76 -66.72 38.63 36.23
CA ASN A 76 -66.36 39.69 37.16
C ASN A 76 -65.27 40.65 36.61
N VAL A 77 -64.73 40.39 35.37
CA VAL A 77 -63.71 41.26 34.75
C VAL A 77 -64.31 41.86 33.51
N PRO A 78 -64.89 43.10 33.52
CA PRO A 78 -65.46 43.74 32.37
C PRO A 78 -64.35 44.06 31.31
N GLY A 79 -64.58 43.57 30.12
CA GLY A 79 -63.73 43.93 28.96
C GLY A 79 -62.70 42.87 28.47
N VAL A 80 -62.55 41.76 29.15
CA VAL A 80 -61.70 40.67 28.67
C VAL A 80 -62.48 39.83 27.66
N ARG A 81 -62.44 40.20 26.38
CA ARG A 81 -62.73 39.27 25.29
C ARG A 81 -61.57 38.35 25.15
N ASN A 82 -61.75 37.05 25.46
CA ASN A 82 -60.79 36.02 25.23
C ASN A 82 -60.41 35.99 23.74
N ARG A 83 -59.29 36.56 23.43
CA ARG A 83 -58.59 36.31 22.16
C ARG A 83 -57.64 35.14 22.41
N PRO A 84 -57.57 34.12 21.53
CA PRO A 84 -56.74 32.93 21.72
C PRO A 84 -55.28 33.22 22.04
N LEU A 85 -54.79 34.39 21.71
CA LEU A 85 -53.40 34.83 21.87
C LEU A 85 -53.21 35.95 22.90
N SER A 86 -54.32 36.47 23.54
CA SER A 86 -54.21 37.64 24.42
C SER A 86 -53.43 37.41 25.71
N ASN A 87 -53.31 36.16 26.14
CA ASN A 87 -52.60 35.75 27.35
C ASN A 87 -51.43 34.86 27.03
N ALA A 88 -51.01 34.79 25.76
CA ALA A 88 -49.90 33.96 25.40
C ALA A 88 -48.59 34.46 26.06
N LEU A 89 -47.94 33.59 26.76
CA LEU A 89 -46.59 33.80 27.26
C LEU A 89 -45.62 33.55 26.09
N THR A 90 -44.97 34.60 25.62
CA THR A 90 -43.92 34.47 24.58
C THR A 90 -42.56 34.64 25.23
N THR A 91 -41.67 33.68 25.01
CA THR A 91 -40.30 33.75 25.54
C THR A 91 -39.30 33.46 24.41
N GLY A 92 -38.38 34.39 24.19
CA GLY A 92 -37.19 34.18 23.37
C GLY A 92 -35.97 33.94 24.29
N SER A 93 -35.17 32.95 23.99
CA SER A 93 -33.97 32.64 24.78
C SER A 93 -32.77 32.36 23.88
N VAL A 94 -31.60 32.84 24.30
CA VAL A 94 -30.31 32.48 23.72
C VAL A 94 -29.48 31.82 24.80
N SER A 95 -29.01 30.59 24.54
CA SER A 95 -28.23 29.81 25.51
C SER A 95 -26.89 29.39 24.93
N TYR A 96 -25.90 29.25 25.79
CA TYR A 96 -24.55 28.86 25.45
C TYR A 96 -24.02 27.86 26.48
N LEU A 97 -23.50 26.70 25.97
CA LEU A 97 -22.82 25.70 26.79
C LEU A 97 -21.35 26.09 26.99
N TRP A 98 -20.96 26.29 28.24
CA TRP A 98 -19.57 26.58 28.62
C TRP A 98 -18.84 25.30 28.98
N GLU A 99 -18.05 24.76 28.01
CA GLU A 99 -17.20 23.59 28.25
C GLU A 99 -16.08 23.91 29.22
N ARG A 100 -15.90 23.07 30.23
CA ARG A 100 -14.86 23.20 31.26
C ARG A 100 -13.81 22.11 31.09
N ASP A 101 -12.80 22.11 31.99
CA ASP A 101 -11.78 21.08 32.16
C ASP A 101 -11.01 20.76 30.86
N HIS A 102 -10.78 21.79 30.05
CA HIS A 102 -10.01 21.69 28.81
C HIS A 102 -10.53 20.67 27.78
N LYS A 103 -11.78 20.25 27.85
CA LYS A 103 -12.40 19.22 26.99
C LYS A 103 -12.12 19.48 25.52
N ARG A 104 -12.28 20.72 25.05
CA ARG A 104 -12.00 21.14 23.68
C ARG A 104 -10.53 20.92 23.29
N ASN A 105 -9.58 21.25 24.18
CA ASN A 105 -8.16 21.08 23.91
C ASN A 105 -7.79 19.60 23.86
N LEU A 106 -8.36 18.78 24.75
CA LEU A 106 -8.15 17.33 24.77
C LEU A 106 -8.75 16.66 23.53
N ARG A 107 -9.91 17.13 23.04
CA ARG A 107 -10.46 16.65 21.75
C ARG A 107 -9.51 16.98 20.59
N LEU A 108 -8.98 18.20 20.53
CA LEU A 108 -8.03 18.60 19.51
C LEU A 108 -6.74 17.79 19.60
N GLU A 109 -6.20 17.60 20.81
CA GLU A 109 -4.99 16.80 21.04
C GLU A 109 -5.18 15.36 20.55
N SER A 110 -6.28 14.71 20.93
CA SER A 110 -6.63 13.38 20.45
C SER A 110 -6.81 13.32 18.92
N ALA A 111 -7.42 14.34 18.31
CA ALA A 111 -7.58 14.41 16.85
C ALA A 111 -6.24 14.54 16.14
N LYS A 112 -5.30 15.37 16.67
CA LYS A 112 -3.94 15.52 16.14
C LYS A 112 -3.14 14.23 16.24
N GLU A 113 -3.24 13.53 17.37
CA GLU A 113 -2.62 12.21 17.56
C GLU A 113 -3.21 11.19 16.57
N GLY A 114 -4.53 11.24 16.30
CA GLY A 114 -5.16 10.46 15.24
C GLY A 114 -4.63 10.78 13.85
N THR A 115 -4.36 12.05 13.56
CA THR A 115 -3.71 12.47 12.30
C THR A 115 -2.27 11.94 12.21
N GLN A 116 -1.52 11.90 13.30
CA GLN A 116 -0.16 11.32 13.32
C GLN A 116 -0.18 9.82 13.04
N ILE A 117 -1.10 9.09 13.66
CA ILE A 117 -1.30 7.66 13.39
C ILE A 117 -1.59 7.45 11.91
N ALA A 118 -2.55 8.18 11.33
CA ALA A 118 -2.88 8.08 9.91
C ALA A 118 -1.69 8.42 8.99
N GLN A 119 -0.82 9.36 9.38
CA GLN A 119 0.41 9.65 8.66
C GLN A 119 1.40 8.49 8.71
N SER A 120 1.58 7.86 9.88
CA SER A 120 2.45 6.69 10.03
C SER A 120 1.91 5.49 9.26
N GLU A 121 0.59 5.27 9.26
CA GLU A 121 -0.08 4.22 8.47
C GLU A 121 0.05 4.49 6.96
N HIS A 122 -0.02 5.75 6.52
CA HIS A 122 0.21 6.15 5.13
C HIS A 122 1.64 5.79 4.66
N VAL A 123 2.65 6.08 5.46
CA VAL A 123 4.04 5.71 5.15
C VAL A 123 4.22 4.19 5.14
N ASP A 124 3.49 3.46 6.01
CA ASP A 124 3.49 2.00 5.99
C ASP A 124 2.84 1.42 4.72
N LEU A 125 1.72 1.99 4.30
CA LEU A 125 1.08 1.63 3.03
C LEU A 125 2.01 1.88 1.83
N GLU A 126 2.66 3.05 1.78
CA GLU A 126 3.63 3.39 0.74
C GLU A 126 4.76 2.35 0.67
N ARG A 127 5.34 1.98 1.82
CA ARG A 127 6.38 0.96 1.95
C ARG A 127 5.94 -0.40 1.38
N ASN A 128 4.73 -0.84 1.73
CA ASN A 128 4.16 -2.11 1.24
C ASN A 128 3.90 -2.06 -0.27
N LEU A 129 3.38 -0.96 -0.78
CA LEU A 129 3.13 -0.80 -2.21
C LEU A 129 4.43 -0.68 -3.02
N LEU A 130 5.46 -0.04 -2.47
CA LEU A 130 6.80 0.01 -3.09
C LEU A 130 7.45 -1.37 -3.19
N PHE A 131 7.25 -2.23 -2.19
CA PHE A 131 7.69 -3.62 -2.28
C PHE A 131 6.98 -4.37 -3.42
N ASN A 132 5.66 -4.21 -3.56
CA ASN A 132 4.91 -4.81 -4.65
C ASN A 132 5.39 -4.30 -6.01
N LEU A 133 5.69 -3.00 -6.12
CA LEU A 133 6.28 -2.41 -7.32
C LEU A 133 7.65 -3.01 -7.63
N ARG A 134 8.52 -3.15 -6.61
CA ARG A 134 9.85 -3.73 -6.76
C ARG A 134 9.78 -5.18 -7.23
N SER A 135 8.89 -5.98 -6.65
CA SER A 135 8.67 -7.37 -7.08
C SER A 135 8.23 -7.44 -8.54
N ALA A 136 7.21 -6.66 -8.94
CA ALA A 136 6.76 -6.65 -10.33
C ALA A 136 7.82 -6.13 -11.31
N PHE A 137 8.68 -5.21 -10.88
CA PHE A 137 9.82 -4.73 -11.68
C PHE A 137 10.87 -5.84 -11.86
N VAL A 138 11.22 -6.57 -10.79
CA VAL A 138 12.14 -7.72 -10.82
C VAL A 138 11.57 -8.82 -11.70
N ASP A 139 10.29 -9.18 -11.55
CA ASP A 139 9.62 -10.19 -12.37
C ASP A 139 9.67 -9.83 -13.87
N THR A 140 9.57 -8.53 -14.20
CA THR A 140 9.69 -8.06 -15.59
C THR A 140 11.11 -8.19 -16.11
N LEU A 141 12.14 -7.90 -15.30
CA LEU A 141 13.54 -8.09 -15.66
C LEU A 141 13.88 -9.58 -15.83
N GLU A 142 13.38 -10.43 -14.93
CA GLU A 142 13.56 -11.88 -15.02
C GLU A 142 12.94 -12.44 -16.29
N ALA A 143 11.67 -12.10 -16.56
CA ALA A 143 10.97 -12.55 -17.77
C ALA A 143 11.66 -12.09 -19.04
N LYS A 144 12.27 -10.90 -19.05
CA LYS A 144 13.09 -10.39 -20.15
C LYS A 144 14.36 -11.21 -20.34
N ALA A 145 15.07 -11.50 -19.26
CA ALA A 145 16.28 -12.32 -19.29
C ALA A 145 16.00 -13.77 -19.75
N VAL A 146 14.88 -14.34 -19.31
CA VAL A 146 14.42 -15.68 -19.74
C VAL A 146 14.09 -15.69 -21.24
N LEU A 147 13.44 -14.64 -21.75
CA LEU A 147 13.16 -14.53 -23.19
C LEU A 147 14.45 -14.42 -24.02
N GLU A 148 15.40 -13.60 -23.56
CA GLU A 148 16.73 -13.46 -24.21
C GLU A 148 17.47 -14.80 -24.24
N LEU A 149 17.43 -15.57 -23.13
CA LEU A 149 17.99 -16.90 -23.06
C LEU A 149 17.31 -17.85 -24.07
N ALA A 150 15.97 -17.90 -24.10
CA ALA A 150 15.22 -18.77 -25.00
C ALA A 150 15.50 -18.47 -26.49
N GLN A 151 15.64 -17.19 -26.83
CA GLN A 151 16.03 -16.77 -28.19
C GLN A 151 17.45 -17.20 -28.55
N ALA A 152 18.40 -17.01 -27.64
CA ALA A 152 19.80 -17.43 -27.85
C ALA A 152 19.90 -18.96 -27.97
N ASP A 153 19.11 -19.72 -27.23
CA ASP A 153 19.07 -21.17 -27.32
C ASP A 153 18.48 -21.65 -28.64
N LEU A 154 17.43 -21.02 -29.18
CA LEU A 154 16.90 -21.35 -30.51
C LEU A 154 17.92 -21.02 -31.60
N ASP A 155 18.56 -19.85 -31.57
CA ASP A 155 19.58 -19.45 -32.53
C ASP A 155 20.78 -20.41 -32.55
N TYR A 156 21.16 -20.89 -31.36
CA TYR A 156 22.22 -21.91 -31.25
C TYR A 156 21.74 -23.24 -31.80
N TYR A 157 20.51 -23.66 -31.52
CA TYR A 157 19.95 -24.93 -31.97
C TYR A 157 19.75 -24.96 -33.49
N ASP A 158 19.37 -23.83 -34.12
CA ASP A 158 19.25 -23.69 -35.56
C ASP A 158 20.60 -23.92 -36.27
N LYS A 159 21.73 -23.51 -35.66
CA LYS A 159 23.06 -23.83 -36.16
C LYS A 159 23.35 -25.34 -36.15
N ILE A 160 22.94 -26.01 -35.06
CA ILE A 160 23.10 -27.47 -34.95
C ILE A 160 22.26 -28.22 -35.98
N ILE A 161 21.05 -27.74 -36.27
CA ILE A 161 20.21 -28.31 -37.34
C ILE A 161 20.94 -28.23 -38.69
N GLN A 162 21.57 -27.09 -39.02
CA GLN A 162 22.32 -26.95 -40.25
C GLN A 162 23.51 -27.94 -40.33
N ILE A 163 24.29 -28.04 -39.26
CA ILE A 163 25.41 -29.01 -39.17
C ILE A 163 24.87 -30.44 -39.34
N SER A 164 23.78 -30.78 -38.71
CA SER A 164 23.17 -32.12 -38.79
C SER A 164 22.64 -32.42 -40.20
N ARG A 165 22.05 -31.47 -40.89
CA ARG A 165 21.64 -31.60 -42.31
C ARG A 165 22.82 -31.86 -43.22
N ASP A 166 23.95 -31.17 -43.00
CA ASP A 166 25.19 -31.39 -43.80
C ASP A 166 25.78 -32.77 -43.54
N ARG A 167 25.79 -33.23 -42.29
CA ARG A 167 26.24 -34.60 -41.93
C ARG A 167 25.30 -35.68 -42.51
N PHE A 168 24.00 -35.45 -42.53
CA PHE A 168 23.07 -36.36 -43.18
C PHE A 168 23.32 -36.45 -44.69
N ARG A 169 23.58 -35.34 -45.37
CA ARG A 169 23.97 -35.34 -46.83
C ARG A 169 25.27 -36.07 -47.06
N ALA A 170 26.20 -36.02 -46.11
CA ALA A 170 27.46 -36.77 -46.16
C ALA A 170 27.29 -38.26 -45.83
N GLY A 171 26.14 -38.68 -45.28
CA GLY A 171 25.88 -40.06 -44.87
C GLY A 171 26.36 -40.42 -43.49
N ASP A 172 26.73 -39.41 -42.66
CA ASP A 172 27.32 -39.59 -41.33
C ASP A 172 26.27 -39.83 -40.23
N ILE A 173 25.02 -39.48 -40.46
CA ILE A 173 23.89 -39.69 -39.50
C ILE A 173 22.69 -40.27 -40.23
N ALA A 174 21.83 -40.99 -39.46
CA ALA A 174 20.61 -41.57 -39.96
C ALA A 174 19.50 -40.51 -40.12
N GLN A 175 18.55 -40.76 -41.08
CA GLN A 175 17.37 -39.90 -41.24
C GLN A 175 16.60 -39.71 -39.95
N ILE A 176 16.43 -40.78 -39.17
CA ILE A 176 15.70 -40.71 -37.87
C ILE A 176 16.34 -39.79 -36.85
N ASP A 177 17.68 -39.63 -36.88
CA ASP A 177 18.40 -38.69 -36.00
C ASP A 177 18.19 -37.25 -36.43
N LEU A 178 18.19 -36.99 -37.74
CA LEU A 178 17.86 -35.66 -38.27
C LEU A 178 16.42 -35.29 -37.96
N ASP A 179 15.47 -36.20 -38.18
CA ASP A 179 14.06 -35.96 -37.89
C ASP A 179 13.82 -35.65 -36.38
N ARG A 180 14.54 -36.31 -35.47
CA ARG A 180 14.48 -36.02 -34.04
C ARG A 180 14.99 -34.60 -33.70
N ILE A 181 16.10 -34.20 -34.32
CA ILE A 181 16.66 -32.86 -34.09
C ILE A 181 15.70 -31.79 -34.62
N GLU A 182 15.10 -32.00 -35.80
CA GLU A 182 14.14 -31.06 -36.36
C GLU A 182 12.87 -30.97 -35.56
N LEU A 183 12.35 -32.08 -35.01
CA LEU A 183 11.18 -32.09 -34.13
C LEU A 183 11.43 -31.36 -32.83
N LEU A 184 12.61 -31.45 -32.23
CA LEU A 184 12.91 -30.75 -30.98
C LEU A 184 12.96 -29.22 -31.15
N ARG A 185 13.17 -28.71 -32.38
CA ARG A 185 13.09 -27.27 -32.66
C ARG A 185 11.73 -26.69 -32.28
N VAL A 186 10.65 -27.45 -32.45
CA VAL A 186 9.29 -27.03 -32.05
C VAL A 186 9.21 -26.74 -30.54
N GLN A 187 9.94 -27.49 -29.71
CA GLN A 187 9.98 -27.24 -28.27
C GLN A 187 10.60 -25.87 -27.96
N TYR A 188 11.68 -25.48 -28.62
CA TYR A 188 12.31 -24.16 -28.45
C TYR A 188 11.38 -23.03 -28.91
N GLU A 189 10.62 -23.23 -30.00
CA GLU A 189 9.62 -22.26 -30.44
C GLU A 189 8.50 -22.08 -29.40
N VAL A 190 8.02 -23.16 -28.78
CA VAL A 190 7.03 -23.11 -27.70
C VAL A 190 7.58 -22.39 -26.48
N GLU A 191 8.85 -22.60 -26.15
CA GLU A 191 9.50 -21.92 -25.01
C GLU A 191 9.60 -20.40 -25.24
N ILE A 192 9.95 -19.95 -26.46
CA ILE A 192 9.93 -18.52 -26.80
C ILE A 192 8.52 -17.93 -26.67
N GLN A 193 7.50 -18.63 -27.21
CA GLN A 193 6.13 -18.13 -27.10
C GLN A 193 5.67 -18.05 -25.62
N THR A 194 6.05 -19.01 -24.80
CA THR A 194 5.78 -18.99 -23.35
C THR A 194 6.47 -17.82 -22.67
N ALA A 195 7.77 -17.61 -22.98
CA ALA A 195 8.53 -16.49 -22.42
C ALA A 195 7.97 -15.13 -22.87
N LEU A 196 7.51 -14.99 -24.11
CA LEU A 196 6.84 -13.77 -24.60
C LEU A 196 5.53 -13.48 -23.85
N VAL A 197 4.73 -14.51 -23.59
CA VAL A 197 3.49 -14.36 -22.80
C VAL A 197 3.82 -13.95 -21.36
N ASN A 198 4.83 -14.58 -20.74
CA ASN A 198 5.25 -14.26 -19.37
C ASN A 198 5.75 -12.82 -19.28
N LEU A 199 6.60 -12.39 -20.21
CA LEU A 199 7.08 -11.00 -20.27
C LEU A 199 5.93 -10.00 -20.45
N ARG A 200 4.98 -10.29 -21.34
CA ARG A 200 3.80 -9.44 -21.56
C ARG A 200 2.97 -9.34 -20.28
N THR A 201 2.75 -10.46 -19.59
CA THR A 201 1.99 -10.50 -18.34
C THR A 201 2.69 -9.70 -17.23
N ALA A 202 4.00 -9.87 -17.05
CA ALA A 202 4.78 -9.12 -16.08
C ALA A 202 4.74 -7.60 -16.37
N LYS A 203 4.88 -7.19 -17.63
CA LYS A 203 4.74 -5.78 -18.05
C LYS A 203 3.35 -5.22 -17.74
N ILE A 204 2.27 -5.96 -17.97
CA ILE A 204 0.90 -5.54 -17.65
C ILE A 204 0.71 -5.34 -16.14
N GLN A 205 1.23 -6.25 -15.30
CA GLN A 205 1.17 -6.13 -13.85
C GLN A 205 1.92 -4.89 -13.36
N LEU A 206 3.11 -4.66 -13.89
CA LEU A 206 3.90 -3.46 -13.56
C LEU A 206 3.19 -2.17 -14.00
N GLN A 207 2.63 -2.13 -15.21
CA GLN A 207 1.86 -0.98 -15.72
C GLN A 207 0.63 -0.69 -14.85
N GLN A 208 -0.03 -1.71 -14.34
CA GLN A 208 -1.16 -1.54 -13.42
C GLN A 208 -0.74 -0.79 -12.15
N LEU A 209 0.40 -1.16 -11.54
CA LEU A 209 0.92 -0.49 -10.35
C LEU A 209 1.34 0.97 -10.65
N LEU A 210 1.91 1.20 -11.84
CA LEU A 210 2.32 2.53 -12.30
C LEU A 210 1.16 3.40 -12.78
N ASN A 211 -0.08 2.87 -12.82
CA ASN A 211 -1.22 3.49 -13.49
C ASN A 211 -0.86 3.95 -14.93
N ASP A 212 -0.06 3.15 -15.63
CA ASP A 212 0.42 3.45 -16.98
C ASP A 212 -0.46 2.76 -18.03
N ARG A 213 -0.91 3.52 -19.02
CA ARG A 213 -1.77 3.04 -20.12
C ARG A 213 -1.05 2.99 -21.47
N THR A 214 0.27 3.08 -21.45
CA THR A 214 1.09 2.89 -22.67
C THR A 214 0.85 1.49 -23.22
N PRO A 215 0.74 1.29 -24.55
CA PRO A 215 0.66 -0.04 -25.13
C PRO A 215 1.83 -0.92 -24.65
N VAL A 216 1.54 -2.16 -24.26
CA VAL A 216 2.51 -3.07 -23.62
C VAL A 216 3.76 -3.32 -24.49
N GLU A 217 3.60 -3.26 -25.81
CA GLU A 217 4.67 -3.42 -26.78
C GLU A 217 5.66 -2.23 -26.81
N GLN A 218 5.23 -1.06 -26.34
CA GLN A 218 6.03 0.16 -26.25
C GLN A 218 6.61 0.38 -24.85
N PHE A 219 6.12 -0.38 -23.88
CA PHE A 219 6.57 -0.32 -22.49
C PHE A 219 7.75 -1.26 -22.28
N ASP A 220 8.83 -0.75 -21.71
CA ASP A 220 10.02 -1.57 -21.36
C ASP A 220 10.68 -1.05 -20.08
N VAL A 221 11.44 -1.93 -19.44
CA VAL A 221 12.22 -1.64 -18.23
C VAL A 221 13.69 -2.00 -18.42
N THR A 222 14.55 -1.33 -17.68
CA THR A 222 15.98 -1.59 -17.67
C THR A 222 16.54 -1.44 -16.27
N GLY A 223 17.50 -2.30 -15.93
CA GLY A 223 18.17 -2.28 -14.64
C GLY A 223 19.18 -3.41 -14.49
N PRO A 224 20.00 -3.37 -13.45
CA PRO A 224 20.89 -4.49 -13.15
C PRO A 224 20.06 -5.71 -12.73
N PHE A 225 20.38 -6.87 -13.35
CA PHE A 225 19.83 -8.17 -12.99
C PHE A 225 20.98 -9.08 -12.57
N ASP A 226 21.52 -8.81 -11.38
CA ASP A 226 22.64 -9.53 -10.77
C ASP A 226 22.50 -9.43 -9.24
N PHE A 227 23.35 -10.09 -8.49
CA PHE A 227 23.36 -10.10 -7.03
C PHE A 227 24.67 -9.57 -6.45
N THR A 228 24.56 -9.00 -5.25
CA THR A 228 25.69 -8.52 -4.46
C THR A 228 25.93 -9.45 -3.28
N ASP A 229 27.18 -9.81 -3.03
CA ASP A 229 27.57 -10.75 -1.94
C ASP A 229 28.07 -9.99 -0.69
N ASP A 230 27.36 -8.91 -0.32
CA ASP A 230 27.65 -8.08 0.86
C ASP A 230 26.43 -8.03 1.79
N LEU A 231 26.32 -9.03 2.66
CA LEU A 231 25.24 -9.12 3.63
C LEU A 231 25.75 -8.75 5.03
N LYS A 232 25.23 -7.66 5.60
CA LYS A 232 25.54 -7.23 6.96
C LYS A 232 24.94 -8.16 8.01
N PRO A 233 25.43 -8.12 9.27
CA PRO A 233 24.88 -8.93 10.35
C PRO A 233 23.39 -8.63 10.61
N ARG A 234 22.60 -9.68 10.87
CA ARG A 234 21.17 -9.61 11.13
C ARG A 234 20.79 -8.61 12.22
N GLU A 235 21.59 -8.49 13.26
CA GLU A 235 21.32 -7.62 14.41
C GLU A 235 21.30 -6.13 14.03
N GLU A 236 22.11 -5.71 13.05
CA GLU A 236 22.08 -4.35 12.51
C GLU A 236 20.73 -4.04 11.86
N PHE A 237 20.18 -4.98 11.08
CA PHE A 237 18.87 -4.82 10.45
C PHE A 237 17.72 -4.77 11.46
N ARG A 238 17.79 -5.57 12.54
CA ARG A 238 16.79 -5.51 13.63
C ARG A 238 16.76 -4.16 14.30
N GLN A 239 17.93 -3.57 14.58
CA GLN A 239 18.00 -2.27 15.21
C GLN A 239 17.42 -1.18 14.31
N ILE A 240 17.79 -1.18 13.02
CA ILE A 240 17.25 -0.23 12.04
C ILE A 240 15.71 -0.36 11.96
N ALA A 241 15.20 -1.59 11.93
CA ALA A 241 13.76 -1.84 11.84
C ALA A 241 13.00 -1.30 13.06
N LEU A 242 13.54 -1.41 14.27
CA LEU A 242 12.93 -0.85 15.47
C LEU A 242 12.84 0.68 15.44
N ASP A 243 13.80 1.34 14.78
CA ASP A 243 13.89 2.80 14.72
C ASP A 243 13.07 3.39 13.54
N GLU A 244 12.97 2.65 12.41
CA GLU A 244 12.47 3.21 11.15
C GLU A 244 11.06 2.73 10.76
N ARG A 245 10.58 1.62 11.30
CA ARG A 245 9.30 1.04 10.85
C ARG A 245 8.08 1.89 11.20
N PRO A 246 7.28 2.30 10.19
CA PRO A 246 6.13 3.17 10.39
C PRO A 246 4.97 2.50 11.14
N ASP A 247 4.75 1.19 10.95
CA ASP A 247 3.71 0.43 11.64
C ASP A 247 3.96 0.33 13.15
N LEU A 248 5.23 0.17 13.57
CA LEU A 248 5.60 0.24 14.98
C LEU A 248 5.41 1.65 15.54
N ARG A 249 5.73 2.68 14.77
CA ARG A 249 5.49 4.08 15.14
C ARG A 249 4.00 4.34 15.34
N ALA A 250 3.14 3.92 14.40
CA ALA A 250 1.69 4.04 14.52
C ALA A 250 1.16 3.37 15.80
N ALA A 251 1.67 2.18 16.15
CA ALA A 251 1.30 1.49 17.38
C ALA A 251 1.70 2.26 18.65
N LEU A 252 2.87 2.91 18.66
CA LEU A 252 3.32 3.76 19.77
C LEU A 252 2.46 5.03 19.89
N GLU A 253 2.14 5.68 18.78
CA GLU A 253 1.26 6.85 18.70
C GLU A 253 -0.17 6.51 19.17
N ALA A 254 -0.68 5.30 18.87
CA ALA A 254 -1.96 4.83 19.35
C ALA A 254 -2.03 4.69 20.89
N VAL A 255 -0.92 4.32 21.54
CA VAL A 255 -0.84 4.35 23.01
C VAL A 255 -0.98 5.77 23.54
N GLN A 256 -0.32 6.74 22.90
CA GLN A 256 -0.40 8.15 23.30
C GLN A 256 -1.83 8.68 23.13
N GLN A 257 -2.49 8.40 22.00
CA GLN A 257 -3.87 8.79 21.76
C GLN A 257 -4.83 8.16 22.80
N ALA A 258 -4.63 6.88 23.14
CA ALA A 258 -5.41 6.22 24.17
C ALA A 258 -5.28 6.91 25.54
N GLN A 259 -4.07 7.39 25.90
CA GLN A 259 -3.84 8.17 27.12
C GLN A 259 -4.56 9.53 27.08
N THR A 260 -4.52 10.23 25.95
CA THR A 260 -5.25 11.50 25.77
C THR A 260 -6.76 11.28 25.82
N ASN A 261 -7.27 10.22 25.20
CA ASN A 261 -8.68 9.82 25.27
C ASN A 261 -9.11 9.50 26.70
N HIS A 262 -8.25 8.89 27.51
CA HIS A 262 -8.53 8.67 28.93
C HIS A 262 -8.63 9.99 29.71
N LYS A 263 -7.71 10.95 29.48
CA LYS A 263 -7.80 12.30 30.05
C LYS A 263 -9.11 13.00 29.66
N LEU A 264 -9.51 12.87 28.38
CA LEU A 264 -10.77 13.41 27.88
C LEU A 264 -11.97 12.75 28.56
N ALA A 265 -11.96 11.42 28.76
CA ALA A 265 -13.00 10.71 29.49
C ALA A 265 -13.11 11.15 30.97
N GLN A 266 -11.97 11.47 31.60
CA GLN A 266 -11.93 12.05 32.93
C GLN A 266 -12.54 13.46 32.94
N ALA A 267 -12.14 14.33 31.99
CA ALA A 267 -12.67 15.68 31.83
C ALA A 267 -14.18 15.68 31.54
N ASN A 268 -14.66 14.75 30.71
CA ASN A 268 -16.09 14.57 30.44
C ASN A 268 -16.90 14.15 31.67
N GLY A 269 -16.26 13.65 32.71
CA GLY A 269 -16.88 13.43 34.03
C GLY A 269 -17.23 14.71 34.79
N SER A 270 -16.70 15.87 34.41
CA SER A 270 -17.02 17.17 34.98
C SER A 270 -18.27 17.79 34.37
N THR A 271 -18.87 18.72 35.10
CA THR A 271 -20.11 19.42 34.74
C THR A 271 -19.82 20.65 33.88
N ASP A 272 -20.53 20.82 32.76
CA ASP A 272 -20.54 22.02 31.95
C ASP A 272 -21.80 22.84 32.24
N PRO A 273 -21.69 24.08 32.68
CA PRO A 273 -22.84 24.95 32.85
C PRO A 273 -23.34 25.48 31.49
N THR A 274 -24.66 25.58 31.38
CA THR A 274 -25.31 26.30 30.29
C THR A 274 -25.77 27.65 30.83
N ILE A 275 -25.33 28.72 30.18
CA ILE A 275 -25.72 30.09 30.49
C ILE A 275 -26.75 30.54 29.47
N ALA A 276 -27.89 31.09 29.91
CA ALA A 276 -28.92 31.60 29.01
C ALA A 276 -29.37 33.01 29.43
N ILE A 277 -29.72 33.77 28.41
CA ILE A 277 -30.43 35.04 28.54
C ILE A 277 -31.79 34.83 27.87
N ASP A 278 -32.87 35.15 28.58
CA ASP A 278 -34.22 35.06 28.07
C ASP A 278 -34.94 36.41 28.20
N SER A 279 -35.87 36.65 27.30
CA SER A 279 -36.77 37.79 27.34
C SER A 279 -38.16 37.34 26.93
N GLY A 280 -39.14 37.80 27.64
CA GLY A 280 -40.51 37.39 27.40
C GLY A 280 -41.54 38.47 27.74
N ALA A 281 -42.75 38.25 27.24
CA ALA A 281 -43.93 39.04 27.55
C ALA A 281 -45.04 38.11 28.05
N ASN A 282 -45.61 38.48 29.21
CA ASN A 282 -46.71 37.76 29.82
C ASN A 282 -47.82 38.74 30.14
N PRO A 283 -48.65 39.13 29.17
CA PRO A 283 -49.74 40.10 29.41
C PRO A 283 -50.67 39.62 30.56
N PRO A 284 -51.09 40.53 31.47
CA PRO A 284 -50.94 41.99 31.42
C PRO A 284 -49.65 42.55 32.05
N LEU A 285 -48.66 41.70 32.39
CA LEU A 285 -47.40 42.13 33.01
C LEU A 285 -46.49 42.76 31.97
N ASP A 286 -45.56 43.61 32.46
CA ASP A 286 -44.52 44.20 31.61
C ASP A 286 -43.55 43.11 31.06
N PRO A 287 -42.95 43.34 29.87
CA PRO A 287 -41.91 42.48 29.37
C PRO A 287 -40.74 42.39 30.36
N TYR A 288 -40.14 41.19 30.45
CA TYR A 288 -39.02 40.93 31.33
C TYR A 288 -37.76 40.46 30.57
N VAL A 289 -36.61 40.63 31.20
CA VAL A 289 -35.36 40.00 30.81
C VAL A 289 -34.86 39.15 31.96
N GLY A 290 -34.53 37.91 31.67
CA GLY A 290 -34.04 36.94 32.65
C GLY A 290 -32.62 36.45 32.35
N PHE A 291 -31.95 35.95 33.36
CA PHE A 291 -30.67 35.25 33.27
C PHE A 291 -30.81 33.89 33.96
N ASN A 292 -30.43 32.84 33.21
CA ASN A 292 -30.55 31.49 33.69
C ASN A 292 -29.19 30.77 33.64
N VAL A 293 -28.84 30.02 34.65
CA VAL A 293 -27.68 29.13 34.68
C VAL A 293 -28.17 27.72 35.04
N THR A 294 -28.01 26.82 34.06
CA THR A 294 -28.37 25.41 34.25
C THR A 294 -27.10 24.61 34.48
N ILE A 295 -27.02 23.88 35.56
CA ILE A 295 -25.88 23.03 35.94
C ILE A 295 -26.37 21.59 36.08
N PRO A 296 -25.97 20.64 35.18
CA PRO A 296 -26.33 19.23 35.35
C PRO A 296 -25.70 18.66 36.64
N LEU A 297 -26.50 18.09 37.52
CA LEU A 297 -26.00 17.44 38.74
C LEU A 297 -25.62 15.98 38.43
N ARG A 298 -24.33 15.69 38.40
CA ARG A 298 -23.80 14.36 38.08
C ARG A 298 -23.83 13.45 39.32
N ILE A 299 -25.03 13.00 39.67
CA ILE A 299 -25.25 12.14 40.84
C ILE A 299 -25.02 10.67 40.45
N PHE A 300 -25.61 10.23 39.37
CA PHE A 300 -25.57 8.83 38.89
C PHE A 300 -24.51 8.59 37.84
N ASP A 301 -24.48 9.43 36.80
CA ASP A 301 -23.51 9.33 35.70
C ASP A 301 -22.38 10.35 35.89
N ARG A 302 -21.20 9.84 36.23
CA ARG A 302 -19.93 10.58 36.37
C ARG A 302 -18.92 10.15 35.28
N ASN A 303 -19.41 9.58 34.19
CA ASN A 303 -18.62 9.02 33.11
C ASN A 303 -17.74 7.82 33.55
N GLN A 304 -18.16 7.08 34.59
CA GLN A 304 -17.34 6.01 35.16
C GLN A 304 -17.09 4.86 34.19
N GLY A 305 -18.08 4.48 33.38
CA GLY A 305 -17.93 3.43 32.38
C GLY A 305 -16.91 3.78 31.33
N GLU A 306 -16.96 5.01 30.80
CA GLU A 306 -16.03 5.48 29.78
C GLU A 306 -14.59 5.68 30.32
N LYS A 307 -14.46 6.12 31.56
CA LYS A 307 -13.17 6.17 32.28
C LYS A 307 -12.56 4.79 32.40
N GLN A 308 -13.33 3.78 32.76
CA GLN A 308 -12.87 2.40 32.87
C GLN A 308 -12.52 1.84 31.47
N ARG A 309 -13.39 2.06 30.47
CA ARG A 309 -13.15 1.62 29.08
C ARG A 309 -11.84 2.17 28.54
N THR A 310 -11.62 3.48 28.65
CA THR A 310 -10.40 4.13 28.15
C THR A 310 -9.15 3.74 28.94
N GLN A 311 -9.27 3.42 30.23
CA GLN A 311 -8.16 2.85 31.02
C GLN A 311 -7.75 1.46 30.49
N ILE A 312 -8.74 0.61 30.17
CA ILE A 312 -8.48 -0.71 29.56
C ILE A 312 -7.88 -0.54 28.14
N ASP A 313 -8.34 0.48 27.40
CA ASP A 313 -7.86 0.75 26.05
C ASP A 313 -6.37 1.11 26.01
N ILE A 314 -5.85 1.83 27.01
CA ILE A 314 -4.41 2.06 27.18
C ILE A 314 -3.66 0.72 27.29
N ALA A 315 -4.10 -0.16 28.18
CA ALA A 315 -3.45 -1.46 28.38
C ALA A 315 -3.52 -2.32 27.10
N LYS A 316 -4.65 -2.28 26.39
CA LYS A 316 -4.82 -2.97 25.10
C LYS A 316 -3.80 -2.46 24.08
N ASN A 317 -3.66 -1.14 23.89
CA ASN A 317 -2.71 -0.58 22.90
C ASN A 317 -1.26 -0.85 23.29
N GLN A 318 -0.92 -0.91 24.59
CA GLN A 318 0.40 -1.36 25.04
C GLN A 318 0.68 -2.80 24.62
N GLN A 319 -0.28 -3.72 24.75
CA GLN A 319 -0.11 -5.12 24.30
C GLN A 319 -0.01 -5.21 22.77
N LEU A 320 -0.76 -4.38 22.02
CA LEU A 320 -0.63 -4.31 20.56
C LEU A 320 0.74 -3.80 20.12
N THR A 321 1.33 -2.86 20.86
CA THR A 321 2.69 -2.38 20.61
C THR A 321 3.73 -3.49 20.83
N GLU A 322 3.59 -4.29 21.89
CA GLU A 322 4.48 -5.44 22.10
C GLU A 322 4.32 -6.51 21.01
N ALA A 323 3.08 -6.73 20.54
CA ALA A 323 2.82 -7.61 19.40
C ALA A 323 3.48 -7.08 18.11
N ALA A 324 3.37 -5.76 17.85
CA ALA A 324 4.04 -5.13 16.71
C ALA A 324 5.56 -5.27 16.78
N ARG A 325 6.18 -5.09 17.94
CA ARG A 325 7.62 -5.35 18.13
C ARG A 325 8.02 -6.79 17.83
N ALA A 326 7.24 -7.74 18.30
CA ALA A 326 7.48 -9.16 18.01
C ALA A 326 7.36 -9.44 16.51
N GLN A 327 6.41 -8.80 15.82
CA GLN A 327 6.26 -8.90 14.38
C GLN A 327 7.46 -8.31 13.64
N VAL A 328 8.00 -7.16 14.08
CA VAL A 328 9.23 -6.56 13.51
C VAL A 328 10.37 -7.56 13.52
N PHE A 329 10.62 -8.21 14.66
CA PHE A 329 11.69 -9.22 14.76
C PHE A 329 11.43 -10.42 13.84
N SER A 330 10.21 -10.92 13.80
CA SER A 330 9.83 -12.05 12.95
C SER A 330 10.01 -11.74 11.46
N ASP A 331 9.60 -10.56 11.02
CA ASP A 331 9.70 -10.12 9.62
C ASP A 331 11.17 -10.00 9.19
N VAL A 332 11.99 -9.33 10.01
CA VAL A 332 13.42 -9.14 9.72
C VAL A 332 14.14 -10.49 9.70
N ASP A 333 13.88 -11.38 10.67
CA ASP A 333 14.54 -12.68 10.74
C ASP A 333 14.16 -13.58 9.58
N SER A 334 12.88 -13.56 9.19
CA SER A 334 12.39 -14.35 8.06
C SER A 334 12.95 -13.84 6.73
N ALA A 335 12.95 -12.52 6.51
CA ALA A 335 13.49 -11.91 5.30
C ALA A 335 15.01 -12.10 5.21
N TYR A 336 15.73 -11.97 6.32
CA TYR A 336 17.17 -12.22 6.40
C TYR A 336 17.51 -13.67 6.04
N ALA A 337 16.79 -14.63 6.64
CA ALA A 337 17.02 -16.06 6.37
C ALA A 337 16.76 -16.41 4.90
N GLN A 338 15.71 -15.81 4.30
CA GLN A 338 15.40 -16.01 2.89
C GLN A 338 16.52 -15.47 1.98
N LEU A 339 17.02 -14.27 2.28
CA LEU A 339 18.11 -13.65 1.52
C LEU A 339 19.42 -14.45 1.67
N GLU A 340 19.76 -14.85 2.89
CA GLU A 340 20.94 -15.68 3.17
C GLU A 340 20.89 -17.02 2.41
N SER A 341 19.71 -17.66 2.39
CA SER A 341 19.48 -18.90 1.63
C SER A 341 19.65 -18.67 0.12
N SER A 342 19.10 -17.58 -0.43
CA SER A 342 19.26 -17.25 -1.85
C SER A 342 20.72 -17.02 -2.23
N LEU A 343 21.49 -16.32 -1.38
CA LEU A 343 22.93 -16.13 -1.58
C LEU A 343 23.71 -17.45 -1.51
N ALA A 344 23.39 -18.31 -0.56
CA ALA A 344 24.05 -19.62 -0.43
C ALA A 344 23.87 -20.50 -1.69
N LEU A 345 22.71 -20.38 -2.35
CA LEU A 345 22.45 -21.06 -3.62
C LEU A 345 23.13 -20.37 -4.80
N LEU A 346 23.17 -19.04 -4.87
CA LEU A 346 23.73 -18.28 -6.00
C LEU A 346 25.25 -18.35 -6.09
N ARG A 347 25.96 -18.35 -4.96
CA ARG A 347 27.44 -18.39 -4.93
C ARG A 347 28.05 -19.52 -5.76
N PRO A 348 27.64 -20.80 -5.63
CA PRO A 348 28.18 -21.89 -6.44
C PRO A 348 27.85 -21.75 -7.93
N TYR A 349 26.67 -21.22 -8.27
CA TYR A 349 26.30 -21.01 -9.67
C TYR A 349 27.23 -20.00 -10.36
N LYS A 350 27.49 -18.85 -9.71
CA LYS A 350 28.39 -17.81 -10.25
C LYS A 350 29.84 -18.31 -10.30
N ALA A 351 30.29 -19.00 -9.25
CA ALA A 351 31.69 -19.44 -9.13
C ALA A 351 32.04 -20.62 -10.05
N GLN A 352 31.13 -21.59 -10.23
CA GLN A 352 31.48 -22.85 -10.85
C GLN A 352 30.45 -23.39 -11.84
N TYR A 353 29.17 -23.52 -11.46
CA TYR A 353 28.21 -24.35 -12.21
C TYR A 353 27.93 -23.84 -13.61
N LYS A 354 27.79 -22.52 -13.82
CA LYS A 354 27.62 -21.93 -15.17
C LYS A 354 28.79 -22.26 -16.11
N ALA A 355 30.00 -22.06 -15.63
CA ALA A 355 31.19 -22.34 -16.42
C ALA A 355 31.38 -23.84 -16.69
N GLN A 356 30.99 -24.69 -15.73
CA GLN A 356 31.05 -26.14 -15.90
C GLN A 356 30.00 -26.63 -16.91
N ALA A 357 28.74 -26.17 -16.79
CA ALA A 357 27.70 -26.53 -17.73
C ALA A 357 28.04 -26.10 -19.18
N LEU A 358 28.59 -24.89 -19.33
CA LEU A 358 29.06 -24.40 -20.64
C LEU A 358 30.17 -25.30 -21.21
N ARG A 359 31.19 -25.66 -20.40
CA ARG A 359 32.27 -26.56 -20.88
C ARG A 359 31.74 -27.93 -21.25
N VAL A 360 30.83 -28.51 -20.48
CA VAL A 360 30.22 -29.82 -20.77
C VAL A 360 29.47 -29.73 -22.10
N ARG A 361 28.60 -28.75 -22.27
CA ARG A 361 27.86 -28.53 -23.52
C ARG A 361 28.82 -28.42 -24.72
N ASP A 362 29.79 -27.52 -24.65
CA ASP A 362 30.71 -27.27 -25.78
C ASP A 362 31.58 -28.48 -26.11
N THR A 363 32.06 -29.21 -25.11
CA THR A 363 32.86 -30.43 -25.31
C THR A 363 32.03 -31.53 -25.97
N VAL A 364 30.82 -31.76 -25.48
CA VAL A 364 29.91 -32.79 -26.02
C VAL A 364 29.44 -32.41 -27.43
N THR A 365 29.16 -31.12 -27.67
CA THR A 365 28.80 -30.61 -29.00
C THR A 365 29.94 -30.85 -30.00
N TYR A 366 31.17 -30.47 -29.64
CA TYR A 366 32.34 -30.73 -30.48
C TYR A 366 32.51 -32.23 -30.76
N SER A 367 32.38 -33.09 -29.76
CA SER A 367 32.45 -34.54 -29.92
C SER A 367 31.35 -35.09 -30.81
N TYR A 368 30.12 -34.58 -30.70
CA TYR A 368 29.01 -34.97 -31.57
C TYR A 368 29.26 -34.56 -33.02
N GLU A 369 29.70 -33.32 -33.27
CA GLU A 369 30.03 -32.83 -34.61
C GLU A 369 31.11 -33.67 -35.32
N HIS A 370 32.01 -34.27 -34.56
CA HIS A 370 33.12 -35.11 -35.09
C HIS A 370 32.83 -36.63 -34.97
N GLY A 371 31.58 -37.01 -34.62
CA GLY A 371 31.19 -38.42 -34.56
C GLY A 371 31.68 -39.17 -33.31
N GLY A 372 32.22 -38.49 -32.32
CA GLY A 372 32.71 -39.08 -31.07
C GLY A 372 31.69 -39.16 -29.92
N ALA A 373 30.53 -38.51 -30.05
CA ALA A 373 29.44 -38.58 -29.09
C ALA A 373 28.13 -38.97 -29.79
N SER A 374 27.23 -39.61 -29.06
CA SER A 374 25.89 -39.93 -29.56
C SER A 374 24.98 -38.70 -29.61
N LEU A 375 23.90 -38.76 -30.43
CA LEU A 375 22.85 -37.75 -30.43
C LEU A 375 22.25 -37.57 -29.03
N MET A 376 22.10 -38.66 -28.28
CA MET A 376 21.49 -38.61 -26.92
C MET A 376 22.40 -37.87 -25.92
N ASP A 377 23.71 -38.10 -25.97
CA ASP A 377 24.68 -37.37 -25.16
C ASP A 377 24.62 -35.86 -25.45
N PHE A 378 24.57 -35.51 -26.75
CA PHE A 378 24.42 -34.12 -27.18
C PHE A 378 23.13 -33.46 -26.65
N LEU A 379 21.98 -34.13 -26.81
CA LEU A 379 20.70 -33.61 -26.35
C LEU A 379 20.63 -33.45 -24.82
N ASN A 380 21.20 -34.41 -24.09
CA ASN A 380 21.29 -34.32 -22.61
C ASN A 380 22.17 -33.13 -22.19
N ALA A 381 23.36 -32.95 -22.81
CA ALA A 381 24.24 -31.83 -22.47
C ALA A 381 23.62 -30.45 -22.78
N GLN A 382 22.80 -30.36 -23.85
CA GLN A 382 22.00 -29.15 -24.13
C GLN A 382 20.93 -28.89 -23.09
N SER A 383 20.19 -29.93 -22.74
CA SER A 383 19.14 -29.85 -21.69
C SER A 383 19.73 -29.44 -20.34
N ASP A 384 20.84 -30.04 -19.92
CA ASP A 384 21.51 -29.72 -18.66
C ASP A 384 22.03 -28.29 -18.63
N TYR A 385 22.65 -27.83 -19.73
CA TYR A 385 23.08 -26.43 -19.84
C TYR A 385 21.95 -25.45 -19.68
N ARG A 386 20.83 -25.66 -20.41
CA ARG A 386 19.64 -24.81 -20.33
C ARG A 386 19.06 -24.80 -18.92
N ALA A 387 18.92 -25.98 -18.29
CA ALA A 387 18.42 -26.08 -16.91
C ALA A 387 19.27 -25.27 -15.93
N VAL A 388 20.61 -25.32 -16.05
CA VAL A 388 21.51 -24.53 -15.21
C VAL A 388 21.36 -23.02 -15.47
N GLN A 389 21.23 -22.59 -16.74
CA GLN A 389 21.06 -21.17 -17.06
C GLN A 389 19.72 -20.62 -16.56
N LEU A 390 18.63 -21.35 -16.78
CA LEU A 390 17.29 -20.98 -16.30
C LEU A 390 17.26 -20.87 -14.78
N ALA A 391 17.75 -21.92 -14.07
CA ALA A 391 17.83 -21.93 -12.63
C ALA A 391 18.66 -20.76 -12.08
N TYR A 392 19.73 -20.36 -12.78
CA TYR A 392 20.51 -19.19 -12.37
C TYR A 392 19.70 -17.88 -12.47
N LEU A 393 18.91 -17.68 -13.54
CA LEU A 393 18.06 -16.50 -13.70
C LEU A 393 16.96 -16.45 -12.63
N GLU A 394 16.28 -17.57 -12.38
CA GLU A 394 15.27 -17.72 -11.33
C GLU A 394 15.85 -17.45 -9.92
N LEU A 395 17.07 -17.90 -9.65
CA LEU A 395 17.76 -17.63 -8.40
C LEU A 395 18.10 -16.14 -8.23
N ILE A 396 18.49 -15.42 -9.30
CA ILE A 396 18.71 -13.97 -9.25
C ILE A 396 17.38 -13.26 -8.95
N GLY A 397 16.29 -13.61 -9.64
CA GLY A 397 14.96 -13.05 -9.37
C GLY A 397 14.54 -13.26 -7.92
N SER A 398 14.70 -14.48 -7.42
CA SER A 398 14.43 -14.83 -6.02
C SER A 398 15.28 -14.02 -5.03
N TYR A 399 16.57 -13.82 -5.32
CA TYR A 399 17.46 -12.98 -4.50
C TYR A 399 17.01 -11.53 -4.47
N LEU A 400 16.71 -10.94 -5.64
CA LEU A 400 16.27 -9.53 -5.72
C LEU A 400 14.94 -9.31 -5.03
N THR A 401 14.03 -10.28 -5.10
CA THR A 401 12.76 -10.25 -4.36
C THR A 401 12.99 -10.39 -2.85
N ALA A 402 13.89 -11.29 -2.41
CA ALA A 402 14.24 -11.42 -1.01
C ALA A 402 14.95 -10.18 -0.45
N ALA A 403 15.79 -9.52 -1.25
CA ALA A 403 16.40 -8.22 -0.92
C ALA A 403 15.32 -7.13 -0.74
N GLY A 404 14.35 -7.09 -1.65
CA GLY A 404 13.16 -6.23 -1.52
C GLY A 404 12.35 -6.52 -0.25
N GLN A 405 12.17 -7.80 0.10
CA GLN A 405 11.48 -8.21 1.32
C GLN A 405 12.25 -7.79 2.59
N LEU A 406 13.59 -7.83 2.57
CA LEU A 406 14.39 -7.34 3.69
C LEU A 406 14.29 -5.81 3.81
N ASN A 407 14.31 -5.07 2.71
CA ASN A 407 14.10 -3.62 2.70
C ASN A 407 12.71 -3.27 3.27
N LEU A 408 11.67 -4.01 2.89
CA LEU A 408 10.32 -3.89 3.47
C LEU A 408 10.35 -4.17 4.98
N ALA A 409 10.97 -5.26 5.42
CA ALA A 409 11.01 -5.66 6.83
C ALA A 409 11.77 -4.67 7.70
N VAL A 410 12.81 -4.02 7.15
CA VAL A 410 13.63 -3.01 7.84
C VAL A 410 12.98 -1.63 7.86
N GLY A 411 12.10 -1.32 6.89
CA GLY A 411 11.43 -0.02 6.78
C GLY A 411 12.10 0.99 5.85
N ARG A 412 13.26 0.65 5.27
CA ARG A 412 13.97 1.47 4.27
C ARG A 412 14.82 0.63 3.32
N GLU A 413 15.25 1.22 2.21
CA GLU A 413 16.20 0.56 1.30
C GLU A 413 17.58 0.43 1.96
N VAL A 414 17.98 -0.79 2.28
CA VAL A 414 19.30 -1.16 2.86
C VAL A 414 20.12 -2.04 1.92
N ILE A 415 19.47 -2.68 0.95
CA ILE A 415 20.08 -3.47 -0.13
C ILE A 415 19.51 -2.97 -1.45
N GLN A 416 20.41 -2.65 -2.38
CA GLN A 416 20.08 -2.13 -3.72
C GLN A 416 19.89 -3.24 -4.74
#